data_dedd5fba60d7a949ec37f0c67cb95a55
#
_entry.id   dedd5fba60d7a949ec37f0c67cb95a55
#
_cell.length_a   1.000
_cell.length_b   1.000
_cell.length_c   1.000
_cell.angle_alpha   90.00
_cell.angle_beta   90.00
_cell.angle_gamma   90.00
#
_symmetry.space_group_name_H-M   'P 1'
#
loop_
_entity.id
_entity.type
_entity.pdbx_description
1 polymer ?
#
loop_
_entity_poly.entity_id
_entity_poly.type
_entity_poly.pdbx_seq_one_letter_code
_entity_poly.pdbx_strand_id
1 'polypeptide(L)'
;MVQTAVAFSPGHISGYFRRVEGSDPASTGSIGAGVVINEGVRSTVEPARETSVRVIHQGHAFAGSPPIEYALDRLGVAARVTTECRLPIGAGFGLSAAALLATLTAANELFALTLTAEEVAAYAHEAEVLHRTGLGDVAAIQAGGVVCRKGAGIHAEITRIYREEPLYAISLGPLPTASVLSSPEAMARIAAAYPDRCPRDLADFCRLSRRFAESSGLIAAEVREVLQACDTAGVPASMTMLGNGVFACGNGAEAVLSRFGEVYRLCVARRGAYLIEMRP
;
A
#
# COMPACT_ATOMS: atom_id res chain seq x y z
N MET A 1 24.20 -25.55 2.38
CA MET A 1 23.78 -24.33 3.10
C MET A 1 22.44 -23.91 2.51
N VAL A 2 21.50 -23.49 3.34
CA VAL A 2 20.18 -23.05 2.86
C VAL A 2 20.38 -21.65 2.27
N GLN A 3 20.14 -21.48 0.96
CA GLN A 3 20.16 -20.18 0.33
C GLN A 3 18.97 -19.34 0.83
N THR A 4 19.20 -18.06 1.09
CA THR A 4 18.17 -17.12 1.54
C THR A 4 18.16 -15.90 0.64
N ALA A 5 16.99 -15.46 0.18
CA ALA A 5 16.82 -14.20 -0.52
C ALA A 5 16.10 -13.18 0.36
N VAL A 6 16.57 -11.95 0.34
CA VAL A 6 15.95 -10.83 1.07
C VAL A 6 15.61 -9.72 0.09
N ALA A 7 14.35 -9.31 0.07
CA ALA A 7 13.89 -8.19 -0.73
C ALA A 7 13.11 -7.17 0.10
N PHE A 8 12.97 -5.98 -0.44
CA PHE A 8 12.17 -4.90 0.12
C PHE A 8 11.19 -4.38 -0.91
N SER A 9 9.99 -4.03 -0.45
CA SER A 9 9.02 -3.27 -1.22
C SER A 9 8.54 -2.07 -0.41
N PRO A 10 8.49 -0.88 -1.01
CA PRO A 10 7.88 0.29 -0.39
C PRO A 10 6.40 0.09 -0.17
N GLY A 11 5.82 0.82 0.80
CA GLY A 11 4.40 0.91 1.01
C GLY A 11 3.75 1.96 0.11
N HIS A 12 2.44 2.08 0.21
CA HIS A 12 1.65 3.03 -0.55
C HIS A 12 0.51 3.60 0.30
N ILE A 13 0.33 4.91 0.28
CA ILE A 13 -0.83 5.57 0.87
C ILE A 13 -1.77 5.99 -0.25
N SER A 14 -2.91 5.34 -0.36
CA SER A 14 -3.99 5.77 -1.25
C SER A 14 -4.67 7.02 -0.68
N GLY A 15 -4.83 8.05 -1.49
CA GLY A 15 -5.55 9.28 -1.13
C GLY A 15 -7.00 9.28 -1.62
N TYR A 16 -7.24 8.73 -2.81
CA TYR A 16 -8.57 8.54 -3.38
C TYR A 16 -8.54 7.43 -4.43
N PHE A 17 -9.68 6.78 -4.61
CA PHE A 17 -9.82 5.71 -5.59
C PHE A 17 -11.27 5.53 -6.05
N ARG A 18 -11.42 4.88 -7.19
CA ARG A 18 -12.69 4.31 -7.67
C ARG A 18 -12.43 2.91 -8.20
N ARG A 19 -13.21 1.95 -7.74
CA ARG A 19 -13.13 0.57 -8.21
C ARG A 19 -13.52 0.47 -9.68
N VAL A 20 -12.83 -0.39 -10.41
CA VAL A 20 -13.12 -0.78 -11.79
C VAL A 20 -13.26 -2.29 -11.81
N GLU A 21 -14.45 -2.75 -12.14
CA GLU A 21 -14.72 -4.19 -12.30
C GLU A 21 -14.23 -4.64 -13.68
N GLY A 22 -13.45 -5.70 -13.70
CA GLY A 22 -13.04 -6.41 -14.88
C GLY A 22 -13.75 -7.75 -15.01
N SER A 23 -13.46 -8.48 -16.07
CA SER A 23 -13.96 -9.85 -16.31
C SER A 23 -13.22 -10.90 -15.46
N ASP A 24 -12.06 -10.55 -14.96
CA ASP A 24 -11.15 -11.41 -14.21
C ASP A 24 -10.30 -10.59 -13.20
N PRO A 25 -9.53 -11.23 -12.32
CA PRO A 25 -8.69 -10.53 -11.36
C PRO A 25 -7.66 -9.59 -12.00
N ALA A 26 -7.11 -9.93 -13.16
CA ALA A 26 -6.08 -9.11 -13.82
C ALA A 26 -6.63 -7.79 -14.35
N SER A 27 -7.88 -7.78 -14.80
CA SER A 27 -8.59 -6.59 -15.32
C SER A 27 -9.40 -5.85 -14.25
N THR A 28 -9.62 -6.47 -13.08
CA THR A 28 -10.26 -5.83 -11.92
C THR A 28 -9.23 -5.00 -11.15
N GLY A 29 -9.64 -3.84 -10.62
CA GLY A 29 -8.71 -2.99 -9.86
C GLY A 29 -9.31 -1.67 -9.46
N SER A 30 -8.48 -0.62 -9.46
CA SER A 30 -8.93 0.75 -9.17
C SER A 30 -8.16 1.80 -9.94
N ILE A 31 -8.86 2.86 -10.31
CA ILE A 31 -8.26 4.14 -10.69
C ILE A 31 -8.13 5.02 -9.44
N GLY A 32 -7.21 5.98 -9.45
CA GLY A 32 -7.03 6.87 -8.29
C GLY A 32 -5.63 7.40 -8.15
N ALA A 33 -5.36 8.04 -7.02
CA ALA A 33 -4.04 8.55 -6.72
C ALA A 33 -3.59 8.20 -5.30
N GLY A 34 -2.28 8.12 -5.14
CA GLY A 34 -1.62 7.83 -3.89
C GLY A 34 -0.16 8.25 -3.89
N VAL A 35 0.54 7.97 -2.83
CA VAL A 35 1.96 8.21 -2.69
C VAL A 35 2.68 6.93 -2.28
N VAL A 36 3.71 6.57 -3.03
CA VAL A 36 4.61 5.47 -2.68
C VAL A 36 5.61 5.99 -1.66
N ILE A 37 5.69 5.35 -0.50
CA ILE A 37 6.47 5.81 0.66
C ILE A 37 7.72 4.94 0.87
N ASN A 38 8.78 5.54 1.40
CA ASN A 38 10.08 4.86 1.61
C ASN A 38 10.07 3.78 2.71
N GLU A 39 9.08 3.77 3.58
CA GLU A 39 8.83 2.67 4.53
C GLU A 39 7.94 1.61 3.86
N GLY A 40 8.08 0.35 4.26
CA GLY A 40 7.34 -0.75 3.63
C GLY A 40 7.60 -2.08 4.30
N VAL A 41 7.75 -3.14 3.50
CA VAL A 41 7.94 -4.50 3.98
C VAL A 41 9.27 -5.07 3.47
N ARG A 42 10.03 -5.64 4.40
CA ARG A 42 11.16 -6.53 4.11
C ARG A 42 10.65 -7.96 4.14
N SER A 43 10.98 -8.76 3.14
CA SER A 43 10.67 -10.17 3.09
C SER A 43 11.95 -10.99 2.99
N THR A 44 12.06 -12.01 3.83
CA THR A 44 13.10 -13.02 3.81
C THR A 44 12.47 -14.34 3.36
N VAL A 45 13.02 -14.96 2.32
CA VAL A 45 12.50 -16.18 1.71
C VAL A 45 13.58 -17.26 1.73
N GLU A 46 13.23 -18.44 2.23
CA GLU A 46 14.07 -19.64 2.31
C GLU A 46 13.36 -20.81 1.64
N PRO A 47 14.05 -21.73 0.93
CA PRO A 47 13.42 -22.92 0.39
C PRO A 47 12.87 -23.79 1.52
N ALA A 48 11.70 -24.40 1.31
CA ALA A 48 11.08 -25.30 2.26
C ALA A 48 10.37 -26.45 1.53
N ARG A 49 9.97 -27.49 2.28
CA ARG A 49 9.13 -28.57 1.73
C ARG A 49 7.66 -28.15 1.61
N GLU A 50 7.22 -27.27 2.51
CA GLU A 50 5.87 -26.73 2.57
C GLU A 50 5.96 -25.23 2.81
N THR A 51 5.04 -24.49 2.21
CA THR A 51 4.97 -23.04 2.40
C THR A 51 4.51 -22.70 3.81
N SER A 52 5.23 -21.80 4.45
CA SER A 52 4.85 -21.21 5.73
C SER A 52 5.20 -19.72 5.75
N VAL A 53 4.30 -18.91 6.28
CA VAL A 53 4.48 -17.46 6.35
C VAL A 53 4.42 -16.99 7.80
N ARG A 54 5.39 -16.18 8.18
CA ARG A 54 5.47 -15.50 9.46
C ARG A 54 5.54 -14.00 9.23
N VAL A 55 4.60 -13.26 9.82
CA VAL A 55 4.54 -11.80 9.76
C VAL A 55 5.06 -11.24 11.09
N ILE A 56 6.10 -10.43 11.06
CA ILE A 56 6.65 -9.75 12.23
C ILE A 56 6.25 -8.27 12.17
N HIS A 57 5.53 -7.81 13.17
CA HIS A 57 5.10 -6.44 13.31
C HIS A 57 5.30 -5.98 14.76
N GLN A 58 6.08 -4.92 14.98
CA GLN A 58 6.39 -4.36 16.30
C GLN A 58 6.85 -5.41 17.34
N GLY A 59 7.68 -6.35 16.91
CA GLY A 59 8.21 -7.44 17.77
C GLY A 59 7.25 -8.61 17.98
N HIS A 60 6.02 -8.52 17.54
CA HIS A 60 5.05 -9.62 17.59
C HIS A 60 5.07 -10.43 16.30
N ALA A 61 4.93 -11.75 16.41
CA ALA A 61 4.89 -12.66 15.27
C ALA A 61 3.48 -13.25 15.10
N PHE A 62 2.97 -13.17 13.87
CA PHE A 62 1.70 -13.74 13.46
C PHE A 62 1.98 -14.82 12.39
N ALA A 63 1.20 -15.89 12.40
CA ALA A 63 1.32 -16.96 11.42
C ALA A 63 0.32 -16.79 10.28
N GLY A 64 0.78 -17.13 9.07
CA GLY A 64 -0.04 -17.16 7.86
C GLY A 64 -0.18 -15.79 7.16
N SER A 65 -0.28 -15.87 5.85
CA SER A 65 -0.69 -14.78 4.97
C SER A 65 -1.30 -15.40 3.71
N PRO A 66 -2.62 -15.62 3.68
CA PRO A 66 -3.26 -16.28 2.56
C PRO A 66 -2.91 -15.71 1.17
N PRO A 67 -2.76 -14.37 0.98
CA PRO A 67 -2.33 -13.85 -0.32
C PRO A 67 -0.91 -14.29 -0.72
N ILE A 68 0.03 -14.32 0.23
CA ILE A 68 1.42 -14.76 -0.04
C ILE A 68 1.46 -16.27 -0.32
N GLU A 69 0.76 -17.06 0.48
CA GLU A 69 0.67 -18.51 0.31
C GLU A 69 0.09 -18.85 -1.06
N TYR A 70 -1.01 -18.19 -1.45
CA TYR A 70 -1.61 -18.31 -2.77
C TYR A 70 -0.62 -17.96 -3.89
N ALA A 71 0.07 -16.84 -3.79
CA ALA A 71 0.99 -16.39 -4.83
C ALA A 71 2.19 -17.32 -5.02
N LEU A 72 2.74 -17.89 -3.94
CA LEU A 72 3.82 -18.89 -4.01
C LEU A 72 3.33 -20.21 -4.61
N ASP A 73 2.13 -20.65 -4.27
CA ASP A 73 1.50 -21.85 -4.87
C ASP A 73 1.32 -21.65 -6.38
N ARG A 74 0.84 -20.47 -6.81
CA ARG A 74 0.71 -20.11 -8.24
C ARG A 74 2.05 -20.13 -8.98
N LEU A 75 3.16 -19.83 -8.29
CA LEU A 75 4.52 -19.94 -8.84
C LEU A 75 5.07 -21.36 -8.83
N GLY A 76 4.39 -22.31 -8.19
CA GLY A 76 4.83 -23.69 -8.05
C GLY A 76 6.04 -23.87 -7.13
N VAL A 77 6.23 -22.96 -6.15
CA VAL A 77 7.34 -22.98 -5.21
C VAL A 77 6.87 -23.09 -3.76
N ALA A 78 7.61 -23.83 -2.94
CA ALA A 78 7.37 -23.91 -1.51
C ALA A 78 8.50 -23.22 -0.74
N ALA A 79 8.14 -22.30 0.17
CA ALA A 79 9.10 -21.46 0.87
C ALA A 79 8.69 -21.18 2.32
N ARG A 80 9.68 -21.01 3.18
CA ARG A 80 9.51 -20.34 4.47
C ARG A 80 9.72 -18.86 4.25
N VAL A 81 8.69 -18.07 4.57
CA VAL A 81 8.68 -16.61 4.40
C VAL A 81 8.59 -15.91 5.75
N THR A 82 9.45 -14.94 5.96
CA THR A 82 9.32 -13.99 7.09
C THR A 82 9.20 -12.59 6.53
N THR A 83 8.07 -11.91 6.81
CA THR A 83 7.87 -10.50 6.46
C THR A 83 7.98 -9.64 7.69
N GLU A 84 8.61 -8.47 7.56
CA GLU A 84 8.84 -7.51 8.63
C GLU A 84 8.43 -6.11 8.18
N CYS A 85 7.66 -5.40 9.01
CA CYS A 85 7.27 -4.02 8.77
C CYS A 85 7.24 -3.21 10.08
N ARG A 86 7.53 -1.91 9.97
CA ARG A 86 7.44 -0.96 11.09
C ARG A 86 6.09 -0.26 11.15
N LEU A 87 5.50 0.00 9.98
CA LEU A 87 4.21 0.69 9.88
C LEU A 87 3.06 -0.21 10.35
N PRO A 88 2.01 0.37 10.94
CA PRO A 88 0.86 -0.39 11.45
C PRO A 88 0.11 -1.12 10.33
N ILE A 89 -0.12 -2.42 10.55
CA ILE A 89 -0.90 -3.25 9.62
C ILE A 89 -2.38 -2.84 9.67
N GLY A 90 -3.02 -2.75 8.51
CA GLY A 90 -4.43 -2.36 8.40
C GLY A 90 -4.71 -0.87 8.56
N ALA A 91 -3.67 -0.03 8.62
CA ALA A 91 -3.79 1.42 8.77
C ALA A 91 -3.72 2.20 7.44
N GLY A 92 -3.82 1.53 6.29
CA GLY A 92 -3.87 2.18 4.97
C GLY A 92 -2.51 2.52 4.37
N PHE A 93 -1.46 1.76 4.72
CA PHE A 93 -0.10 1.94 4.20
C PHE A 93 0.26 0.97 3.05
N GLY A 94 -0.70 0.25 2.48
CA GLY A 94 -0.48 -0.67 1.34
C GLY A 94 0.47 -1.84 1.65
N LEU A 95 0.56 -2.26 2.91
CA LEU A 95 1.54 -3.26 3.35
C LEU A 95 1.26 -4.66 2.83
N SER A 96 0.03 -5.01 2.46
CA SER A 96 -0.30 -6.28 1.82
C SER A 96 0.38 -6.39 0.45
N ALA A 97 0.21 -5.39 -0.40
CA ALA A 97 0.87 -5.30 -1.70
C ALA A 97 2.39 -5.29 -1.57
N ALA A 98 2.91 -4.52 -0.59
CA ALA A 98 4.34 -4.47 -0.33
C ALA A 98 4.90 -5.84 0.10
N ALA A 99 4.19 -6.57 0.96
CA ALA A 99 4.60 -7.92 1.40
C ALA A 99 4.59 -8.91 0.23
N LEU A 100 3.57 -8.89 -0.62
CA LEU A 100 3.50 -9.70 -1.83
C LEU A 100 4.67 -9.39 -2.77
N LEU A 101 4.86 -8.12 -3.13
CA LEU A 101 5.93 -7.72 -4.06
C LEU A 101 7.33 -8.05 -3.51
N ALA A 102 7.61 -7.80 -2.22
CA ALA A 102 8.88 -8.15 -1.62
C ALA A 102 9.10 -9.67 -1.62
N THR A 103 8.07 -10.45 -1.24
CA THR A 103 8.17 -11.91 -1.20
C THR A 103 8.39 -12.51 -2.59
N LEU A 104 7.60 -12.08 -3.58
CA LEU A 104 7.71 -12.61 -4.94
C LEU A 104 9.00 -12.18 -5.63
N THR A 105 9.50 -10.96 -5.34
CA THR A 105 10.82 -10.52 -5.81
C THR A 105 11.94 -11.41 -5.24
N ALA A 106 11.90 -11.71 -3.94
CA ALA A 106 12.88 -12.60 -3.32
C ALA A 106 12.75 -14.04 -3.84
N ALA A 107 11.53 -14.56 -3.99
CA ALA A 107 11.28 -15.91 -4.51
C ALA A 107 11.74 -16.04 -5.97
N ASN A 108 11.50 -15.05 -6.81
CA ASN A 108 11.95 -15.03 -8.20
C ASN A 108 13.46 -15.25 -8.31
N GLU A 109 14.23 -14.53 -7.52
CA GLU A 109 15.70 -14.70 -7.50
C GLU A 109 16.12 -16.04 -6.87
N LEU A 110 15.54 -16.39 -5.73
CA LEU A 110 15.91 -17.60 -4.98
C LEU A 110 15.70 -18.88 -5.77
N PHE A 111 14.59 -18.95 -6.50
CA PHE A 111 14.20 -20.13 -7.29
C PHE A 111 14.56 -19.99 -8.78
N ALA A 112 15.26 -18.93 -9.17
CA ALA A 112 15.66 -18.63 -10.56
C ALA A 112 14.48 -18.74 -11.55
N LEU A 113 13.32 -18.15 -11.19
CA LEU A 113 12.09 -18.24 -11.98
C LEU A 113 12.14 -17.41 -13.26
N THR A 114 13.09 -16.48 -13.36
CA THR A 114 13.31 -15.59 -14.53
C THR A 114 12.12 -14.71 -14.91
N LEU A 115 11.25 -14.41 -13.94
CA LEU A 115 10.11 -13.52 -14.15
C LEU A 115 10.56 -12.07 -14.27
N THR A 116 9.92 -11.33 -15.15
CA THR A 116 10.04 -9.87 -15.22
C THR A 116 9.37 -9.22 -14.01
N ALA A 117 9.73 -7.96 -13.71
CA ALA A 117 9.06 -7.20 -12.64
C ALA A 117 7.54 -7.05 -12.87
N GLU A 118 7.12 -7.02 -14.13
CA GLU A 118 5.72 -6.94 -14.54
C GLU A 118 4.97 -8.26 -14.26
N GLU A 119 5.58 -9.40 -14.54
CA GLU A 119 5.02 -10.71 -14.22
C GLU A 119 4.93 -10.93 -12.70
N VAL A 120 5.95 -10.53 -11.93
CA VAL A 120 5.90 -10.52 -10.47
C VAL A 120 4.73 -9.67 -9.96
N ALA A 121 4.54 -8.48 -10.54
CA ALA A 121 3.42 -7.61 -10.18
C ALA A 121 2.06 -8.21 -10.58
N ALA A 122 1.98 -8.99 -11.69
CA ALA A 122 0.75 -9.66 -12.10
C ALA A 122 0.30 -10.70 -11.06
N TYR A 123 1.22 -11.55 -10.59
CA TYR A 123 0.93 -12.52 -9.52
C TYR A 123 0.52 -11.84 -8.20
N ALA A 124 1.22 -10.76 -7.83
CA ALA A 124 0.90 -9.99 -6.63
C ALA A 124 -0.49 -9.35 -6.72
N HIS A 125 -0.83 -8.77 -7.87
CA HIS A 125 -2.14 -8.14 -8.10
C HIS A 125 -3.27 -9.16 -8.09
N GLU A 126 -3.11 -10.30 -8.77
CA GLU A 126 -4.09 -11.39 -8.75
C GLU A 126 -4.38 -11.83 -7.31
N ALA A 127 -3.34 -12.05 -6.51
CA ALA A 127 -3.47 -12.42 -5.11
C ALA A 127 -4.24 -11.37 -4.28
N GLU A 128 -3.93 -10.07 -4.44
CA GLU A 128 -4.63 -8.99 -3.75
C GLU A 128 -6.12 -8.93 -4.09
N VAL A 129 -6.46 -9.02 -5.37
CA VAL A 129 -7.85 -8.95 -5.84
C VAL A 129 -8.66 -10.13 -5.33
N LEU A 130 -8.13 -11.35 -5.45
CA LEU A 130 -8.81 -12.58 -4.99
C LEU A 130 -9.04 -12.58 -3.48
N HIS A 131 -8.05 -12.14 -2.71
CA HIS A 131 -8.13 -12.08 -1.24
C HIS A 131 -8.74 -10.77 -0.71
N ARG A 132 -9.13 -9.83 -1.60
CA ARG A 132 -9.74 -8.53 -1.25
C ARG A 132 -8.90 -7.70 -0.28
N THR A 133 -7.58 -7.77 -0.43
CA THR A 133 -6.63 -7.02 0.40
C THR A 133 -6.23 -5.69 -0.23
N GLY A 134 -6.40 -5.53 -1.55
CA GLY A 134 -6.14 -4.30 -2.28
C GLY A 134 -6.72 -4.34 -3.70
N LEU A 135 -6.73 -3.20 -4.39
CA LEU A 135 -7.23 -3.04 -5.75
C LEU A 135 -6.26 -2.32 -6.69
N GLY A 136 -5.24 -1.65 -6.16
CA GLY A 136 -4.37 -0.82 -6.99
C GLY A 136 -3.02 -0.50 -6.37
N ASP A 137 -2.73 -0.99 -5.17
CA ASP A 137 -1.46 -0.73 -4.49
C ASP A 137 -0.29 -1.40 -5.20
N VAL A 138 -0.44 -2.63 -5.69
CA VAL A 138 0.58 -3.33 -6.50
C VAL A 138 0.95 -2.51 -7.73
N ALA A 139 -0.02 -2.04 -8.50
CA ALA A 139 0.24 -1.21 -9.69
C ALA A 139 0.94 0.12 -9.33
N ALA A 140 0.57 0.74 -8.21
CA ALA A 140 1.19 1.95 -7.72
C ALA A 140 2.67 1.74 -7.35
N ILE A 141 2.97 0.66 -6.62
CA ILE A 141 4.28 0.38 -6.02
C ILE A 141 5.36 0.00 -7.05
N GLN A 142 5.03 -0.42 -8.27
CA GLN A 142 6.01 -0.85 -9.28
C GLN A 142 7.14 0.17 -9.52
N ALA A 143 6.90 1.45 -9.28
CA ALA A 143 7.92 2.49 -9.21
C ALA A 143 7.52 3.50 -8.12
N GLY A 144 8.40 4.43 -7.78
CA GLY A 144 8.11 5.45 -6.76
C GLY A 144 7.16 6.57 -7.22
N GLY A 145 7.07 7.60 -6.41
CA GLY A 145 6.39 8.86 -6.75
C GLY A 145 5.02 9.05 -6.09
N VAL A 146 4.49 10.25 -6.24
CA VAL A 146 3.06 10.52 -6.13
C VAL A 146 2.43 10.04 -7.43
N VAL A 147 1.53 9.08 -7.35
CA VAL A 147 1.01 8.33 -8.50
C VAL A 147 -0.44 8.67 -8.78
N CYS A 148 -0.79 8.71 -10.07
CA CYS A 148 -2.17 8.76 -10.50
C CYS A 148 -2.40 7.67 -11.55
N ARG A 149 -3.24 6.71 -11.21
CA ARG A 149 -3.62 5.57 -12.05
C ARG A 149 -4.89 5.91 -12.82
N LYS A 150 -4.84 5.82 -14.14
CA LYS A 150 -5.97 6.12 -15.04
C LYS A 150 -6.73 4.89 -15.49
N GLY A 151 -6.26 3.70 -15.14
CA GLY A 151 -6.85 2.41 -15.43
C GLY A 151 -6.72 1.42 -14.29
N ALA A 152 -7.38 0.26 -14.42
CA ALA A 152 -7.26 -0.88 -13.51
C ALA A 152 -6.14 -1.83 -13.96
N GLY A 153 -5.69 -2.67 -13.03
CA GLY A 153 -4.64 -3.66 -13.27
C GLY A 153 -3.24 -3.07 -13.37
N ILE A 154 -2.28 -3.95 -13.60
CA ILE A 154 -0.85 -3.59 -13.58
C ILE A 154 -0.37 -2.87 -14.84
N HIS A 155 -1.09 -3.03 -15.97
CA HIS A 155 -0.77 -2.39 -17.25
C HIS A 155 -1.42 -0.99 -17.39
N ALA A 156 -2.08 -0.49 -16.34
CA ALA A 156 -2.73 0.80 -16.37
C ALA A 156 -1.74 1.94 -16.64
N GLU A 157 -2.18 2.96 -17.38
CA GLU A 157 -1.43 4.20 -17.51
C GLU A 157 -1.29 4.86 -16.12
N ILE A 158 -0.05 5.09 -15.68
CA ILE A 158 0.27 5.71 -14.40
C ILE A 158 1.15 6.91 -14.63
N THR A 159 0.66 8.09 -14.28
CA THR A 159 1.51 9.29 -14.18
C THR A 159 2.15 9.35 -12.80
N ARG A 160 3.42 9.79 -12.75
CA ARG A 160 4.22 9.83 -11.51
C ARG A 160 4.88 11.19 -11.36
N ILE A 161 4.84 11.72 -10.14
CA ILE A 161 5.50 12.98 -9.76
C ILE A 161 6.47 12.65 -8.63
N TYR A 162 7.75 12.95 -8.84
CA TYR A 162 8.77 12.76 -7.82
C TYR A 162 8.97 14.04 -7.04
N ARG A 163 8.93 13.93 -5.72
CA ARG A 163 9.08 15.03 -4.77
C ARG A 163 10.02 14.61 -3.64
N GLU A 164 10.66 15.59 -3.03
CA GLU A 164 11.57 15.37 -1.90
C GLU A 164 10.99 15.87 -0.57
N GLU A 165 9.83 16.55 -0.64
CA GLU A 165 9.17 17.03 0.56
C GLU A 165 8.79 15.87 1.48
N PRO A 166 8.99 16.04 2.81
CA PRO A 166 8.62 15.02 3.78
C PRO A 166 7.10 14.89 3.87
N LEU A 167 6.69 13.66 4.12
CA LEU A 167 5.31 13.28 4.45
C LEU A 167 5.31 12.74 5.86
N TYR A 168 4.32 13.11 6.64
CA TYR A 168 4.13 12.64 8.01
C TYR A 168 2.82 11.88 8.10
N ALA A 169 2.79 10.80 8.87
CA ALA A 169 1.57 10.04 9.07
C ALA A 169 1.46 9.56 10.52
N ILE A 170 0.22 9.38 10.96
CA ILE A 170 -0.11 8.69 12.21
C ILE A 170 -1.13 7.60 11.94
N SER A 171 -1.23 6.63 12.82
CA SER A 171 -2.28 5.62 12.83
C SER A 171 -3.12 5.74 14.09
N LEU A 172 -4.42 5.71 13.93
CA LEU A 172 -5.41 5.68 15.00
C LEU A 172 -6.04 4.27 15.12
N GLY A 173 -5.51 3.32 14.34
CA GLY A 173 -5.92 1.93 14.38
C GLY A 173 -6.24 1.32 13.00
N PRO A 174 -6.49 0.03 12.95
CA PRO A 174 -6.83 -0.66 11.71
C PRO A 174 -8.28 -0.38 11.28
N LEU A 175 -8.51 -0.38 9.97
CA LEU A 175 -9.83 -0.44 9.36
C LEU A 175 -9.91 -1.68 8.47
N PRO A 176 -10.90 -2.58 8.66
CA PRO A 176 -11.03 -3.76 7.81
C PRO A 176 -11.38 -3.39 6.36
N THR A 177 -10.39 -3.42 5.47
CA THR A 177 -10.55 -3.09 4.04
C THR A 177 -11.69 -3.88 3.38
N ALA A 178 -11.76 -5.19 3.66
CA ALA A 178 -12.76 -6.06 3.08
C ALA A 178 -14.21 -5.63 3.40
N SER A 179 -14.47 -5.06 4.57
CA SER A 179 -15.82 -4.60 4.95
C SER A 179 -16.27 -3.40 4.11
N VAL A 180 -15.36 -2.48 3.82
CA VAL A 180 -15.65 -1.32 2.97
C VAL A 180 -15.84 -1.75 1.52
N LEU A 181 -14.95 -2.58 0.98
CA LEU A 181 -14.99 -3.05 -0.40
C LEU A 181 -16.20 -3.96 -0.70
N SER A 182 -16.80 -4.55 0.33
CA SER A 182 -17.99 -5.41 0.20
C SER A 182 -19.31 -4.67 0.37
N SER A 183 -19.29 -3.37 0.72
CA SER A 183 -20.52 -2.55 0.88
C SER A 183 -20.86 -1.82 -0.41
N PRO A 184 -21.99 -2.17 -1.09
CA PRO A 184 -22.42 -1.45 -2.30
C PRO A 184 -22.68 0.04 -2.05
N GLU A 185 -23.23 0.41 -0.89
CA GLU A 185 -23.50 1.80 -0.54
C GLU A 185 -22.20 2.59 -0.32
N ALA A 186 -21.20 1.99 0.35
CA ALA A 186 -19.89 2.60 0.51
C ALA A 186 -19.22 2.79 -0.85
N MET A 187 -19.25 1.78 -1.71
CA MET A 187 -18.67 1.83 -3.05
C MET A 187 -19.36 2.87 -3.94
N ALA A 188 -20.67 3.04 -3.84
CA ALA A 188 -21.41 4.08 -4.56
C ALA A 188 -20.99 5.49 -4.11
N ARG A 189 -20.86 5.73 -2.78
CA ARG A 189 -20.36 7.02 -2.26
C ARG A 189 -18.93 7.30 -2.69
N ILE A 190 -18.05 6.31 -2.63
CA ILE A 190 -16.67 6.37 -3.09
C ILE A 190 -16.62 6.77 -4.59
N ALA A 191 -17.44 6.12 -5.41
CA ALA A 191 -17.50 6.40 -6.84
C ALA A 191 -17.98 7.83 -7.12
N ALA A 192 -18.99 8.31 -6.39
CA ALA A 192 -19.53 9.67 -6.53
C ALA A 192 -18.55 10.77 -6.04
N ALA A 193 -17.71 10.45 -5.05
CA ALA A 193 -16.71 11.36 -4.50
C ALA A 193 -15.44 11.48 -5.35
N TYR A 194 -15.26 10.62 -6.35
CA TYR A 194 -14.01 10.52 -7.12
C TYR A 194 -13.67 11.83 -7.86
N PRO A 195 -12.47 12.42 -7.63
CA PRO A 195 -12.04 13.60 -8.37
C PRO A 195 -11.60 13.23 -9.78
N ASP A 196 -12.14 13.92 -10.79
CA ASP A 196 -11.88 13.65 -12.21
C ASP A 196 -10.53 14.17 -12.73
N ARG A 197 -9.55 14.32 -11.84
CA ARG A 197 -8.21 14.76 -12.21
C ARG A 197 -7.10 14.18 -11.35
N CYS A 198 -5.91 14.13 -11.91
CA CYS A 198 -4.69 13.81 -11.17
C CYS A 198 -4.18 15.00 -10.33
N PRO A 199 -3.45 14.73 -9.22
CA PRO A 199 -2.77 15.75 -8.46
C PRO A 199 -1.60 16.36 -9.27
N ARG A 200 -1.27 17.62 -9.00
CA ARG A 200 -0.16 18.34 -9.63
C ARG A 200 1.12 18.32 -8.80
N ASP A 201 0.97 18.17 -7.49
CA ASP A 201 2.04 18.11 -6.50
C ASP A 201 1.54 17.39 -5.23
N LEU A 202 2.40 17.27 -4.20
CA LEU A 202 2.07 16.60 -2.94
C LEU A 202 0.98 17.35 -2.16
N ALA A 203 1.03 18.69 -2.13
CA ALA A 203 0.02 19.48 -1.44
C ALA A 203 -1.36 19.40 -2.15
N ASP A 204 -1.37 19.38 -3.48
CA ASP A 204 -2.60 19.17 -4.26
C ASP A 204 -3.14 17.74 -4.08
N PHE A 205 -2.26 16.74 -3.95
CA PHE A 205 -2.64 15.39 -3.58
C PHE A 205 -3.35 15.36 -2.22
N CYS A 206 -2.79 16.01 -1.19
CA CYS A 206 -3.42 16.10 0.13
C CYS A 206 -4.81 16.77 0.05
N ARG A 207 -4.95 17.87 -0.70
CA ARG A 207 -6.23 18.58 -0.86
C ARG A 207 -7.29 17.76 -1.61
N LEU A 208 -6.92 17.06 -2.69
CA LEU A 208 -7.84 16.20 -3.42
C LEU A 208 -8.28 15.01 -2.57
N SER A 209 -7.33 14.39 -1.88
CA SER A 209 -7.57 13.28 -0.95
C SER A 209 -8.53 13.70 0.17
N ARG A 210 -8.35 14.91 0.74
CA ARG A 210 -9.21 15.45 1.78
C ARG A 210 -10.65 15.61 1.30
N ARG A 211 -10.87 16.25 0.14
CA ARG A 211 -12.21 16.40 -0.42
C ARG A 211 -12.88 15.06 -0.70
N PHE A 212 -12.13 14.13 -1.24
CA PHE A 212 -12.61 12.77 -1.47
C PHE A 212 -13.01 12.08 -0.16
N ALA A 213 -12.17 12.15 0.88
CA ALA A 213 -12.45 11.55 2.18
C ALA A 213 -13.73 12.12 2.82
N GLU A 214 -13.92 13.43 2.75
CA GLU A 214 -15.14 14.10 3.25
C GLU A 214 -16.39 13.68 2.48
N SER A 215 -16.32 13.69 1.15
CA SER A 215 -17.46 13.38 0.28
C SER A 215 -17.83 11.89 0.28
N SER A 216 -16.86 10.99 0.49
CA SER A 216 -17.11 9.55 0.57
C SER A 216 -17.74 9.09 1.88
N GLY A 217 -17.69 9.92 2.93
CA GLY A 217 -18.22 9.60 4.25
C GLY A 217 -17.42 8.54 5.01
N LEU A 218 -16.13 8.33 4.66
CA LEU A 218 -15.26 7.33 5.28
C LEU A 218 -14.55 7.85 6.54
N ILE A 219 -14.62 9.15 6.84
CA ILE A 219 -13.89 9.76 7.95
C ILE A 219 -14.54 9.37 9.28
N ALA A 220 -13.84 8.59 10.10
CA ALA A 220 -14.21 8.29 11.47
C ALA A 220 -14.07 9.54 12.38
N ALA A 221 -14.70 9.52 13.56
CA ALA A 221 -14.73 10.68 14.46
C ALA A 221 -13.34 11.09 14.92
N GLU A 222 -12.51 10.14 15.31
CA GLU A 222 -11.12 10.35 15.76
C GLU A 222 -10.22 10.91 14.62
N VAL A 223 -10.40 10.42 13.39
CA VAL A 223 -9.70 10.94 12.21
C VAL A 223 -10.13 12.39 11.94
N ARG A 224 -11.41 12.71 12.11
CA ARG A 224 -11.96 14.06 11.93
C ARG A 224 -11.33 15.07 12.89
N GLU A 225 -11.12 14.69 14.14
CA GLU A 225 -10.48 15.54 15.15
C GLU A 225 -9.06 15.93 14.73
N VAL A 226 -8.26 14.96 14.27
CA VAL A 226 -6.91 15.23 13.78
C VAL A 226 -6.92 16.14 12.56
N LEU A 227 -7.83 15.88 11.62
CA LEU A 227 -7.96 16.68 10.41
C LEU A 227 -8.36 18.12 10.71
N GLN A 228 -9.24 18.36 11.71
CA GLN A 228 -9.61 19.71 12.17
C GLN A 228 -8.42 20.44 12.80
N ALA A 229 -7.57 19.74 13.56
CA ALA A 229 -6.35 20.33 14.10
C ALA A 229 -5.37 20.72 12.98
N CYS A 230 -5.25 19.89 11.93
CA CYS A 230 -4.46 20.24 10.74
C CYS A 230 -5.03 21.48 10.02
N ASP A 231 -6.36 21.56 9.85
CA ASP A 231 -7.02 22.71 9.22
C ASP A 231 -6.75 24.00 10.00
N THR A 232 -6.86 23.96 11.34
CA THR A 232 -6.57 25.10 12.23
C THR A 232 -5.12 25.58 12.10
N ALA A 233 -4.19 24.66 11.85
CA ALA A 233 -2.77 24.95 11.66
C ALA A 233 -2.39 25.30 10.21
N GLY A 234 -3.33 25.23 9.26
CA GLY A 234 -3.08 25.44 7.84
C GLY A 234 -2.25 24.32 7.19
N VAL A 235 -2.25 23.13 7.76
CA VAL A 235 -1.46 21.97 7.32
C VAL A 235 -2.29 21.14 6.34
N PRO A 236 -1.83 20.93 5.09
CA PRO A 236 -2.48 20.03 4.15
C PRO A 236 -2.44 18.57 4.65
N ALA A 237 -3.62 17.98 4.89
CA ALA A 237 -3.76 16.65 5.44
C ALA A 237 -4.99 15.92 4.89
N SER A 238 -4.93 14.58 4.92
CA SER A 238 -6.07 13.70 4.63
C SER A 238 -5.94 12.39 5.39
N MET A 239 -7.02 11.59 5.36
CA MET A 239 -6.98 10.23 5.90
C MET A 239 -6.26 9.27 4.94
N THR A 240 -5.62 8.24 5.48
CA THR A 240 -5.18 7.07 4.71
C THR A 240 -6.40 6.28 4.27
N MET A 241 -6.57 6.06 2.96
CA MET A 241 -7.74 5.30 2.49
C MET A 241 -7.66 3.83 2.92
N LEU A 242 -8.81 3.33 3.38
CA LEU A 242 -8.97 1.99 3.92
C LEU A 242 -8.11 1.74 5.17
N GLY A 243 -7.91 2.79 5.98
CA GLY A 243 -7.25 2.77 7.27
C GLY A 243 -7.73 3.92 8.15
N ASN A 244 -7.62 3.78 9.47
CA ASN A 244 -7.81 4.88 10.42
C ASN A 244 -6.47 5.56 10.68
N GLY A 245 -5.98 6.30 9.69
CA GLY A 245 -4.76 7.08 9.81
C GLY A 245 -4.93 8.45 9.16
N VAL A 246 -3.99 9.33 9.46
CA VAL A 246 -3.89 10.65 8.84
C VAL A 246 -2.49 10.83 8.29
N PHE A 247 -2.39 11.31 7.06
CA PHE A 247 -1.14 11.78 6.49
C PHE A 247 -1.21 13.28 6.22
N ALA A 248 -0.08 13.94 6.35
CA ALA A 248 0.04 15.38 6.19
C ALA A 248 1.40 15.76 5.60
N CYS A 249 1.48 16.91 4.94
CA CYS A 249 2.71 17.45 4.38
C CYS A 249 2.88 18.94 4.69
N GLY A 250 4.11 19.43 4.51
CA GLY A 250 4.43 20.82 4.73
C GLY A 250 4.83 21.16 6.19
N ASN A 251 5.13 22.44 6.37
CA ASN A 251 5.61 22.95 7.67
C ASN A 251 4.55 22.80 8.76
N GLY A 252 4.99 22.36 9.95
CA GLY A 252 4.11 22.15 11.10
C GLY A 252 3.35 20.83 11.12
N ALA A 253 3.37 20.03 10.04
CA ALA A 253 2.64 18.77 9.96
C ALA A 253 3.01 17.82 11.10
N GLU A 254 4.31 17.63 11.35
CA GLU A 254 4.79 16.79 12.43
C GLU A 254 4.32 17.27 13.81
N ALA A 255 4.44 18.57 14.08
CA ALA A 255 4.06 19.15 15.37
C ALA A 255 2.55 19.00 15.64
N VAL A 256 1.71 19.08 14.62
CA VAL A 256 0.26 18.84 14.77
C VAL A 256 -0.02 17.38 15.02
N LEU A 257 0.52 16.49 14.19
CA LEU A 257 0.23 15.05 14.26
C LEU A 257 0.75 14.41 15.55
N SER A 258 1.90 14.86 16.09
CA SER A 258 2.50 14.35 17.35
C SER A 258 1.61 14.53 18.59
N ARG A 259 0.59 15.37 18.52
CA ARG A 259 -0.41 15.54 19.59
C ARG A 259 -1.40 14.38 19.67
N PHE A 260 -1.49 13.56 18.62
CA PHE A 260 -2.49 12.50 18.50
C PHE A 260 -1.91 11.09 18.47
N GLY A 261 -0.60 10.94 18.35
CA GLY A 261 0.06 9.64 18.36
C GLY A 261 1.49 9.64 17.86
N GLU A 262 2.03 8.44 17.68
CA GLU A 262 3.35 8.24 17.08
C GLU A 262 3.36 8.74 15.64
N VAL A 263 4.33 9.60 15.31
CA VAL A 263 4.47 10.15 13.96
C VAL A 263 5.49 9.34 13.17
N TYR A 264 5.06 8.78 12.04
CA TYR A 264 5.90 8.17 11.02
C TYR A 264 6.40 9.27 10.09
N ARG A 265 7.73 9.52 10.09
CA ARG A 265 8.37 10.43 9.13
C ARG A 265 8.67 9.66 7.87
N LEU A 266 8.04 10.06 6.78
CA LEU A 266 8.07 9.38 5.50
C LEU A 266 8.63 10.28 4.41
N CYS A 267 9.14 9.65 3.35
CA CYS A 267 9.54 10.32 2.12
C CYS A 267 8.88 9.62 0.93
N VAL A 268 8.74 10.33 -0.16
CA VAL A 268 8.28 9.73 -1.43
C VAL A 268 9.36 8.77 -1.92
N ALA A 269 9.01 7.50 -2.10
CA ALA A 269 9.93 6.50 -2.63
C ALA A 269 10.29 6.81 -4.10
N ARG A 270 11.51 6.47 -4.51
CA ARG A 270 11.99 6.69 -5.89
C ARG A 270 11.97 5.44 -6.75
N ARG A 271 11.69 4.27 -6.17
CA ARG A 271 11.67 2.96 -6.84
C ARG A 271 10.62 2.04 -6.21
N GLY A 272 10.26 0.98 -6.93
CA GLY A 272 9.42 -0.10 -6.45
C GLY A 272 10.18 -1.15 -5.63
N ALA A 273 9.70 -2.40 -5.66
CA ALA A 273 10.33 -3.53 -4.98
C ALA A 273 11.71 -3.85 -5.57
N TYR A 274 12.62 -4.36 -4.74
CA TYR A 274 13.97 -4.73 -5.15
C TYR A 274 14.59 -5.77 -4.23
N LEU A 275 15.48 -6.59 -4.80
CA LEU A 275 16.33 -7.50 -4.04
C LEU A 275 17.35 -6.71 -3.21
N ILE A 276 17.47 -7.05 -1.93
CA ILE A 276 18.49 -6.48 -1.05
C ILE A 276 19.77 -7.33 -1.13
N GLU A 277 19.62 -8.65 -0.95
CA GLU A 277 20.75 -9.59 -0.90
C GLU A 277 20.31 -11.02 -1.13
N MET A 278 21.26 -11.83 -1.59
CA MET A 278 21.24 -13.30 -1.54
C MET A 278 22.29 -13.76 -0.53
N ARG A 279 21.92 -14.64 0.38
CA ARG A 279 22.83 -15.25 1.36
C ARG A 279 23.01 -16.73 1.06
N PRO A 280 24.24 -17.24 1.15
CA PRO A 280 24.51 -18.67 0.97
C PRO A 280 23.91 -19.52 2.08
#